data_19319ba41695bab7bd222632bb0c84c1
#
_entry.id   19319ba41695bab7bd222632bb0c84c1
#
_cell.length_a   1.000
_cell.length_b   1.000
_cell.length_c   1.000
_cell.angle_alpha   90.00
_cell.angle_beta   90.00
_cell.angle_gamma   90.00
#
_symmetry.space_group_name_H-M   'P 1'
#
loop_
_entity.id
_entity.type
_entity.pdbx_description
1 polymer ?
#
loop_
_entity_poly.entity_id
_entity_poly.type
_entity_poly.pdbx_seq_one_letter_code
_entity_poly.pdbx_strand_id
1 'polypeptide(L)'
;MSGTFVTVYTSEPDTMKMKNYNIQRRGVLIMKCIGIIGAMEEEVRELIEDMTECEMQERASMNFYKGMLYGKEAVVVQSGIGKVNAAICTQILADFYQVDQLINTGVAGSLDAEINIGDIVVSTDAVEHDMDVSALGDPVGQVPRMDVFAFPADKELVRKAVEANKKANSDIRTFTGRVAS
;
A
#
# COMPACT_ATOMS: atom_id res chain seq x y z
N MET A 1 13.11 -7.18 16.05
CA MET A 1 13.37 -5.76 15.72
C MET A 1 12.29 -5.34 14.73
N SER A 2 11.62 -4.22 14.93
CA SER A 2 10.58 -3.74 14.03
C SER A 2 11.06 -2.48 13.31
N GLY A 3 10.92 -2.42 12.00
CA GLY A 3 11.16 -1.24 11.18
C GLY A 3 9.85 -0.78 10.56
N THR A 4 9.76 0.47 10.12
CA THR A 4 8.64 0.96 9.34
C THR A 4 8.81 0.53 7.89
N PHE A 5 7.78 -0.04 7.29
CA PHE A 5 7.79 -0.37 5.86
C PHE A 5 6.72 0.41 5.11
N VAL A 6 6.99 0.65 3.83
CA VAL A 6 6.05 1.29 2.91
C VAL A 6 5.97 0.45 1.65
N THR A 7 4.78 -0.03 1.33
CA THR A 7 4.50 -0.72 0.06
C THR A 7 3.59 0.16 -0.79
N VAL A 8 3.91 0.30 -2.06
CA VAL A 8 3.22 1.22 -2.97
C VAL A 8 2.81 0.52 -4.26
N TYR A 9 1.56 0.72 -4.66
CA TYR A 9 0.96 0.15 -5.88
C TYR A 9 0.26 1.23 -6.69
N THR A 10 0.18 1.04 -8.01
CA THR A 10 -0.67 1.85 -8.91
C THR A 10 -1.73 0.98 -9.55
N SER A 11 -2.86 1.58 -9.89
CA SER A 11 -3.95 0.94 -10.61
C SER A 11 -3.74 0.91 -12.14
N GLU A 12 -2.52 1.20 -12.65
CA GLU A 12 -2.28 1.17 -14.10
C GLU A 12 -2.39 -0.25 -14.68
N PRO A 13 -3.05 -0.40 -15.85
CA PRO A 13 -3.64 -1.67 -16.29
C PRO A 13 -2.69 -2.68 -16.92
N ASP A 14 -1.36 -2.54 -16.83
CA ASP A 14 -0.43 -3.44 -17.53
C ASP A 14 -0.17 -4.80 -16.85
N THR A 15 -0.68 -5.02 -15.65
CA THR A 15 -0.51 -6.30 -14.94
C THR A 15 -1.81 -7.04 -14.58
N MET A 16 -2.96 -6.40 -14.73
CA MET A 16 -4.26 -7.06 -14.65
C MET A 16 -5.05 -6.77 -15.93
N LYS A 17 -5.22 -7.76 -16.82
CA LYS A 17 -6.20 -7.70 -17.91
C LYS A 17 -7.62 -7.69 -17.31
N MET A 18 -8.01 -6.62 -16.68
CA MET A 18 -9.42 -6.33 -16.46
C MET A 18 -10.01 -5.79 -17.75
N LYS A 19 -11.07 -6.46 -18.21
CA LYS A 19 -11.84 -6.08 -19.39
C LYS A 19 -12.23 -4.62 -19.30
N ASN A 20 -11.86 -3.85 -20.32
CA ASN A 20 -12.19 -2.46 -20.58
C ASN A 20 -13.58 -2.05 -20.10
N TYR A 21 -13.65 -1.35 -19.00
CA TYR A 21 -14.71 -0.36 -18.79
C TYR A 21 -14.19 0.97 -19.33
N ASN A 22 -14.41 1.21 -20.62
CA ASN A 22 -14.21 2.51 -21.26
C ASN A 22 -15.21 3.52 -20.70
N ILE A 23 -14.88 4.13 -19.57
CA ILE A 23 -15.48 5.40 -19.18
C ILE A 23 -14.67 6.48 -19.91
N GLN A 24 -15.20 6.98 -21.01
CA GLN A 24 -14.73 8.21 -21.63
C GLN A 24 -14.89 9.35 -20.61
N ARG A 25 -13.85 9.62 -19.84
CA ARG A 25 -13.77 10.78 -18.96
C ARG A 25 -13.46 12.00 -19.85
N ARG A 26 -14.50 12.77 -20.18
CA ARG A 26 -14.38 14.05 -20.89
C ARG A 26 -13.52 15.01 -20.06
N GLY A 27 -12.33 15.38 -20.55
CA GLY A 27 -11.64 16.67 -20.41
C GLY A 27 -11.52 17.36 -19.03
N VAL A 28 -11.78 16.65 -17.91
CA VAL A 28 -11.59 17.19 -16.56
C VAL A 28 -10.18 16.81 -16.11
N LEU A 29 -9.45 17.76 -15.59
CA LEU A 29 -8.16 17.53 -14.92
C LEU A 29 -8.46 16.62 -13.71
N ILE A 30 -8.23 15.31 -13.87
CA ILE A 30 -8.52 14.34 -12.81
C ILE A 30 -7.39 14.45 -11.82
N MET A 31 -7.67 15.01 -10.66
CA MET A 31 -6.76 14.92 -9.52
C MET A 31 -6.64 13.43 -9.17
N LYS A 32 -5.41 12.93 -9.12
CA LYS A 32 -5.14 11.55 -8.71
C LYS A 32 -5.46 11.43 -7.23
N CYS A 33 -6.37 10.52 -6.88
CA CYS A 33 -6.71 10.22 -5.50
C CYS A 33 -5.79 9.11 -4.98
N ILE A 34 -5.25 9.30 -3.79
CA ILE A 34 -4.30 8.37 -3.16
C ILE A 34 -5.02 7.63 -2.03
N GLY A 35 -5.06 6.29 -2.09
CA GLY A 35 -5.47 5.44 -0.97
C GLY A 35 -4.28 5.16 -0.06
N ILE A 36 -4.43 5.38 1.23
CA ILE A 36 -3.40 5.07 2.24
C ILE A 36 -4.00 4.12 3.28
N ILE A 37 -3.36 2.96 3.45
CA ILE A 37 -3.79 1.92 4.38
C ILE A 37 -2.75 1.76 5.48
N GLY A 38 -3.19 1.78 6.73
CA GLY A 38 -2.45 1.23 7.86
C GLY A 38 -3.31 0.19 8.57
N ALA A 39 -2.71 -0.81 9.17
CA ALA A 39 -3.43 -1.85 9.90
C ALA A 39 -3.87 -1.37 11.30
N MET A 40 -3.11 -0.49 11.91
CA MET A 40 -3.30 -0.01 13.26
C MET A 40 -3.50 1.51 13.30
N GLU A 41 -4.11 1.99 14.38
CA GLU A 41 -4.38 3.42 14.57
C GLU A 41 -3.08 4.24 14.54
N GLU A 42 -2.04 3.75 15.18
CA GLU A 42 -0.74 4.44 15.28
C GLU A 42 -0.07 4.66 13.93
N GLU A 43 -0.44 3.86 12.92
CA GLU A 43 0.13 3.94 11.57
C GLU A 43 -0.53 5.01 10.71
N VAL A 44 -1.75 5.44 11.06
CA VAL A 44 -2.55 6.37 10.24
C VAL A 44 -3.01 7.62 10.98
N ARG A 45 -2.94 7.66 12.31
CA ARG A 45 -3.49 8.75 13.14
C ARG A 45 -2.96 10.11 12.73
N GLU A 46 -1.66 10.29 12.65
CA GLU A 46 -1.04 11.56 12.28
C GLU A 46 -1.45 12.01 10.86
N LEU A 47 -1.56 11.05 9.93
CA LEU A 47 -2.03 11.37 8.58
C LEU A 47 -3.47 11.87 8.59
N ILE A 48 -4.34 11.28 9.41
CA ILE A 48 -5.74 11.69 9.53
C ILE A 48 -5.85 13.06 10.19
N GLU A 49 -5.04 13.33 11.23
CA GLU A 49 -4.98 14.62 11.92
C GLU A 49 -4.52 15.76 11.00
N ASP A 50 -3.63 15.48 10.05
CA ASP A 50 -3.11 16.43 9.08
C ASP A 50 -4.04 16.67 7.87
N MET A 51 -5.13 15.90 7.75
CA MET A 51 -6.11 16.09 6.66
C MET A 51 -6.95 17.33 6.85
N THR A 52 -7.21 18.02 5.75
CA THR A 52 -8.20 19.12 5.68
C THR A 52 -9.36 18.73 4.77
N GLU A 53 -10.50 19.42 4.91
CA GLU A 53 -11.73 19.10 4.16
C GLU A 53 -12.11 17.62 4.27
N CYS A 54 -11.94 17.06 5.48
CA CYS A 54 -12.02 15.64 5.73
C CYS A 54 -13.46 15.20 6.02
N GLU A 55 -13.93 14.21 5.27
CA GLU A 55 -15.21 13.51 5.50
C GLU A 55 -14.93 12.05 5.88
N MET A 56 -15.61 11.54 6.90
CA MET A 56 -15.50 10.15 7.34
C MET A 56 -16.73 9.35 6.91
N GLN A 57 -16.49 8.16 6.35
CA GLN A 57 -17.52 7.18 6.07
C GLN A 57 -17.10 5.80 6.59
N GLU A 58 -18.00 5.16 7.33
CA GLU A 58 -17.81 3.78 7.76
C GLU A 58 -18.26 2.80 6.67
N ARG A 59 -17.40 1.81 6.36
CA ARG A 59 -17.70 0.68 5.46
C ARG A 59 -16.98 -0.56 5.94
N ALA A 60 -17.68 -1.69 5.97
CA ALA A 60 -17.14 -2.97 6.44
C ALA A 60 -16.45 -2.84 7.82
N SER A 61 -17.03 -2.03 8.72
CA SER A 61 -16.46 -1.70 10.05
C SER A 61 -15.09 -1.02 10.02
N MET A 62 -14.73 -0.37 8.91
CA MET A 62 -13.54 0.44 8.75
C MET A 62 -13.93 1.90 8.50
N ASN A 63 -13.23 2.86 9.12
CA ASN A 63 -13.44 4.27 8.91
C ASN A 63 -12.54 4.78 7.79
N PHE A 64 -13.14 5.26 6.71
CA PHE A 64 -12.47 5.85 5.55
C PHE A 64 -12.55 7.38 5.68
N TYR A 65 -11.41 8.02 5.76
CA TYR A 65 -11.26 9.47 5.86
C TYR A 65 -10.86 10.01 4.49
N LYS A 66 -11.79 10.66 3.80
CA LYS A 66 -11.55 11.27 2.49
C LYS A 66 -11.40 12.79 2.64
N GLY A 67 -10.34 13.36 2.09
CA GLY A 67 -10.07 14.80 2.17
C GLY A 67 -8.78 15.18 1.47
N MET A 68 -8.21 16.30 1.87
CA MET A 68 -6.95 16.81 1.34
C MET A 68 -5.81 16.54 2.32
N LEU A 69 -4.78 15.81 1.88
CA LEU A 69 -3.56 15.56 2.63
C LEU A 69 -2.39 16.21 1.89
N TYR A 70 -1.76 17.22 2.48
CA TYR A 70 -0.65 18.00 1.90
C TYR A 70 -0.92 18.46 0.45
N GLY A 71 -2.16 18.94 0.18
CA GLY A 71 -2.58 19.44 -1.12
C GLY A 71 -2.85 18.37 -2.17
N LYS A 72 -3.02 17.10 -1.75
CA LYS A 72 -3.45 15.98 -2.59
C LYS A 72 -4.75 15.38 -2.09
N GLU A 73 -5.64 15.00 -3.00
CA GLU A 73 -6.82 14.23 -2.64
C GLU A 73 -6.39 12.84 -2.15
N ALA A 74 -6.82 12.47 -0.95
CA ALA A 74 -6.45 11.20 -0.33
C ALA A 74 -7.63 10.56 0.40
N VAL A 75 -7.56 9.24 0.52
CA VAL A 75 -8.41 8.45 1.42
C VAL A 75 -7.49 7.68 2.35
N VAL A 76 -7.53 8.01 3.63
CA VAL A 76 -6.75 7.33 4.67
C VAL A 76 -7.65 6.40 5.45
N VAL A 77 -7.20 5.18 5.73
CA VAL A 77 -8.02 4.18 6.39
C VAL A 77 -7.20 3.28 7.31
N GLN A 78 -7.73 3.01 8.50
CA GLN A 78 -7.29 1.93 9.36
C GLN A 78 -8.02 0.66 8.95
N SER A 79 -7.32 -0.28 8.33
CA SER A 79 -7.93 -1.53 7.83
C SER A 79 -8.20 -2.57 8.93
N GLY A 80 -7.51 -2.50 10.06
CA GLY A 80 -7.38 -3.61 10.99
C GLY A 80 -6.30 -4.61 10.53
N ILE A 81 -5.90 -5.48 11.45
CA ILE A 81 -4.80 -6.43 11.25
C ILE A 81 -5.26 -7.60 10.36
N GLY A 82 -4.37 -8.07 9.50
CA GLY A 82 -4.50 -9.30 8.72
C GLY A 82 -4.88 -9.10 7.27
N LYS A 83 -4.50 -10.08 6.43
CA LYS A 83 -4.62 -10.04 4.97
C LYS A 83 -6.07 -9.90 4.49
N VAL A 84 -7.03 -10.49 5.18
CA VAL A 84 -8.46 -10.39 4.83
C VAL A 84 -8.95 -8.95 4.98
N ASN A 85 -8.63 -8.29 6.08
CA ASN A 85 -8.97 -6.88 6.28
C ASN A 85 -8.31 -5.99 5.24
N ALA A 86 -7.02 -6.20 4.97
CA ALA A 86 -6.28 -5.46 3.96
C ALA A 86 -6.90 -5.63 2.55
N ALA A 87 -7.31 -6.85 2.19
CA ALA A 87 -7.96 -7.14 0.90
C ALA A 87 -9.31 -6.43 0.76
N ILE A 88 -10.18 -6.51 1.78
CA ILE A 88 -11.48 -5.83 1.79
C ILE A 88 -11.27 -4.32 1.69
N CYS A 89 -10.36 -3.77 2.48
CA CYS A 89 -10.01 -2.35 2.47
C CYS A 89 -9.55 -1.89 1.08
N THR A 90 -8.62 -2.63 0.48
CA THR A 90 -8.10 -2.36 -0.87
C THR A 90 -9.20 -2.36 -1.92
N GLN A 91 -10.11 -3.36 -1.86
CA GLN A 91 -11.23 -3.44 -2.81
C GLN A 91 -12.18 -2.25 -2.68
N ILE A 92 -12.48 -1.81 -1.45
CA ILE A 92 -13.32 -0.62 -1.22
C ILE A 92 -12.62 0.65 -1.75
N LEU A 93 -11.33 0.81 -1.52
CA LEU A 93 -10.54 1.93 -2.04
C LEU A 93 -10.56 1.96 -3.58
N ALA A 94 -10.40 0.81 -4.22
CA ALA A 94 -10.38 0.69 -5.67
C ALA A 94 -11.76 0.95 -6.30
N ASP A 95 -12.81 0.29 -5.81
CA ASP A 95 -14.13 0.30 -6.45
C ASP A 95 -14.98 1.51 -6.07
N PHE A 96 -14.97 1.84 -4.77
CA PHE A 96 -15.84 2.90 -4.27
C PHE A 96 -15.17 4.27 -4.32
N TYR A 97 -13.93 4.39 -3.84
CA TYR A 97 -13.19 5.65 -3.84
C TYR A 97 -12.43 5.89 -5.14
N GLN A 98 -12.27 4.87 -5.98
CA GLN A 98 -11.60 4.94 -7.28
C GLN A 98 -10.19 5.55 -7.18
N VAL A 99 -9.43 5.13 -6.17
CA VAL A 99 -8.06 5.61 -5.98
C VAL A 99 -7.17 5.19 -7.14
N ASP A 100 -6.28 6.07 -7.58
CA ASP A 100 -5.32 5.80 -8.67
C ASP A 100 -4.02 5.18 -8.16
N GLN A 101 -3.71 5.40 -6.89
CA GLN A 101 -2.51 4.93 -6.22
C GLN A 101 -2.87 4.39 -4.84
N LEU A 102 -2.16 3.37 -4.40
CA LEU A 102 -2.35 2.79 -3.09
C LEU A 102 -1.00 2.69 -2.38
N ILE A 103 -0.97 3.20 -1.16
CA ILE A 103 0.18 3.13 -0.26
C ILE A 103 -0.24 2.33 0.96
N ASN A 104 0.48 1.25 1.26
CA ASN A 104 0.37 0.58 2.54
C ASN A 104 1.56 0.98 3.41
N THR A 105 1.29 1.49 4.60
CA THR A 105 2.30 1.91 5.57
C THR A 105 2.09 1.17 6.89
N GLY A 106 3.19 0.86 7.57
CA GLY A 106 3.09 0.15 8.84
C GLY A 106 4.44 -0.27 9.39
N VAL A 107 4.40 -1.18 10.36
CA VAL A 107 5.59 -1.75 10.99
C VAL A 107 5.78 -3.20 10.54
N ALA A 108 7.04 -3.62 10.40
CA ALA A 108 7.40 -5.00 10.09
C ALA A 108 8.63 -5.45 10.87
N GLY A 109 8.72 -6.76 11.10
CA GLY A 109 9.95 -7.38 11.56
C GLY A 109 10.96 -7.49 10.43
N SER A 110 12.24 -7.21 10.70
CA SER A 110 13.30 -7.42 9.71
C SER A 110 13.98 -8.77 9.91
N LEU A 111 14.23 -9.47 8.79
CA LEU A 111 15.10 -10.64 8.74
C LEU A 111 16.54 -10.26 8.39
N ASP A 112 16.79 -9.01 7.99
CA ASP A 112 18.10 -8.46 7.70
C ASP A 112 18.69 -7.84 8.97
N ALA A 113 19.87 -8.32 9.38
CA ALA A 113 20.55 -7.86 10.59
C ALA A 113 21.10 -6.42 10.46
N GLU A 114 21.22 -5.88 9.25
CA GLU A 114 21.66 -4.51 9.02
C GLU A 114 20.56 -3.47 9.26
N ILE A 115 19.28 -3.90 9.26
CA ILE A 115 18.13 -3.00 9.47
C ILE A 115 17.86 -2.86 10.96
N ASN A 116 17.91 -1.64 11.46
CA ASN A 116 17.62 -1.31 12.86
C ASN A 116 16.19 -0.84 13.07
N ILE A 117 15.76 -0.81 14.33
CA ILE A 117 14.49 -0.19 14.71
C ILE A 117 14.53 1.30 14.32
N GLY A 118 13.47 1.74 13.64
CA GLY A 118 13.34 3.10 13.14
C GLY A 118 13.86 3.30 11.71
N ASP A 119 14.56 2.34 11.12
CA ASP A 119 14.87 2.37 9.69
C ASP A 119 13.60 2.19 8.84
N ILE A 120 13.60 2.72 7.63
CA ILE A 120 12.49 2.61 6.68
C ILE A 120 12.86 1.62 5.57
N VAL A 121 11.93 0.70 5.29
CA VAL A 121 12.03 -0.22 4.15
C VAL A 121 10.93 0.11 3.14
N VAL A 122 11.30 0.46 1.92
CA VAL A 122 10.37 0.62 0.80
C VAL A 122 10.31 -0.69 0.03
N SER A 123 9.13 -1.29 -0.03
CA SER A 123 8.93 -2.58 -0.68
C SER A 123 9.16 -2.50 -2.20
N THR A 124 9.94 -3.43 -2.74
CA THR A 124 10.09 -3.63 -4.19
C THR A 124 9.06 -4.62 -4.74
N ASP A 125 8.65 -5.55 -3.91
CA ASP A 125 7.59 -6.51 -4.18
C ASP A 125 7.06 -7.11 -2.87
N ALA A 126 5.94 -7.84 -2.95
CA ALA A 126 5.37 -8.56 -1.83
C ALA A 126 5.14 -10.03 -2.18
N VAL A 127 5.26 -10.93 -1.17
CA VAL A 127 4.94 -12.36 -1.30
C VAL A 127 4.08 -12.82 -0.13
N GLU A 128 3.31 -13.89 -0.35
CA GLU A 128 2.61 -14.59 0.72
C GLU A 128 3.49 -15.69 1.30
N HIS A 129 4.20 -15.39 2.40
CA HIS A 129 5.17 -16.34 2.96
C HIS A 129 4.54 -17.61 3.57
N ASP A 130 3.30 -17.54 3.97
CA ASP A 130 2.54 -18.63 4.61
C ASP A 130 1.69 -19.45 3.62
N MET A 131 1.74 -19.14 2.33
CA MET A 131 1.13 -19.97 1.30
C MET A 131 2.04 -21.16 1.02
N ASP A 132 1.65 -22.34 1.46
CA ASP A 132 2.39 -23.58 1.21
C ASP A 132 1.50 -24.62 0.51
N VAL A 133 1.71 -24.73 -0.77
CA VAL A 133 1.10 -25.75 -1.65
C VAL A 133 2.18 -26.61 -2.31
N SER A 134 3.33 -26.74 -1.70
CA SER A 134 4.49 -27.49 -2.21
C SER A 134 4.16 -28.98 -2.47
N ALA A 135 3.18 -29.53 -1.78
CA ALA A 135 2.68 -30.88 -2.05
C ALA A 135 2.04 -31.02 -3.46
N LEU A 136 1.65 -29.90 -4.11
CA LEU A 136 1.14 -29.86 -5.48
C LEU A 136 2.19 -29.48 -6.51
N GLY A 137 3.44 -29.20 -6.06
CA GLY A 137 4.59 -28.89 -6.93
C GLY A 137 4.92 -27.40 -7.03
N ASP A 138 4.15 -26.52 -6.42
CA ASP A 138 4.45 -25.10 -6.42
C ASP A 138 5.48 -24.76 -5.29
N PRO A 139 6.33 -23.75 -5.48
CA PRO A 139 7.22 -23.31 -4.41
C PRO A 139 6.43 -22.65 -3.26
N VAL A 140 6.97 -22.74 -2.03
CA VAL A 140 6.39 -22.01 -0.88
C VAL A 140 6.33 -20.51 -1.18
N GLY A 141 5.19 -19.88 -0.91
CA GLY A 141 4.92 -18.47 -1.22
C GLY A 141 4.24 -18.24 -2.58
N GLN A 142 4.14 -19.27 -3.40
CA GLN A 142 3.42 -19.19 -4.67
C GLN A 142 1.92 -19.30 -4.45
N VAL A 143 1.17 -18.29 -4.88
CA VAL A 143 -0.29 -18.40 -4.97
C VAL A 143 -0.65 -19.29 -6.15
N PRO A 144 -1.35 -20.42 -5.94
CA PRO A 144 -1.65 -21.37 -7.02
C PRO A 144 -2.38 -20.72 -8.21
N ARG A 145 -2.01 -21.13 -9.42
CA ARG A 145 -2.59 -20.66 -10.69
C ARG A 145 -2.32 -19.19 -11.00
N MET A 146 -1.43 -18.53 -10.30
CA MET A 146 -0.94 -17.19 -10.65
C MET A 146 0.39 -17.31 -11.39
N ASP A 147 0.56 -16.50 -12.45
CA ASP A 147 1.77 -16.47 -13.25
C ASP A 147 2.93 -15.72 -12.57
N VAL A 148 2.66 -15.08 -11.44
CA VAL A 148 3.64 -14.32 -10.67
C VAL A 148 3.86 -14.93 -9.30
N PHE A 149 5.12 -15.04 -8.90
CA PHE A 149 5.51 -15.46 -7.56
C PHE A 149 5.44 -14.30 -6.54
N ALA A 150 5.88 -13.12 -6.98
CA ALA A 150 5.87 -11.91 -6.16
C ALA A 150 5.08 -10.81 -6.87
N PHE A 151 4.39 -10.00 -6.10
CA PHE A 151 3.59 -8.87 -6.57
C PHE A 151 4.47 -7.62 -6.60
N PRO A 152 4.88 -7.12 -7.78
CA PRO A 152 5.80 -6.00 -7.86
C PRO A 152 5.15 -4.70 -7.40
N ALA A 153 5.90 -3.88 -6.66
CA ALA A 153 5.52 -2.53 -6.33
C ALA A 153 5.70 -1.60 -7.55
N ASP A 154 4.98 -0.48 -7.56
CA ASP A 154 5.17 0.55 -8.60
C ASP A 154 6.55 1.20 -8.47
N LYS A 155 7.36 1.09 -9.54
CA LYS A 155 8.76 1.54 -9.53
C LYS A 155 8.90 3.05 -9.33
N GLU A 156 7.97 3.84 -9.86
CA GLU A 156 8.03 5.29 -9.74
C GLU A 156 7.63 5.74 -8.33
N LEU A 157 6.63 5.09 -7.72
CA LEU A 157 6.27 5.34 -6.33
C LEU A 157 7.38 4.90 -5.37
N VAL A 158 8.02 3.74 -5.62
CA VAL A 158 9.20 3.29 -4.85
C VAL A 158 10.30 4.35 -4.90
N ARG A 159 10.66 4.83 -6.11
CA ARG A 159 11.67 5.87 -6.27
C ARG A 159 11.31 7.14 -5.48
N LYS A 160 10.06 7.61 -5.60
CA LYS A 160 9.56 8.79 -4.89
C LYS A 160 9.59 8.62 -3.37
N ALA A 161 9.18 7.45 -2.86
CA ALA A 161 9.19 7.16 -1.43
C ALA A 161 10.62 7.19 -0.86
N VAL A 162 11.57 6.56 -1.56
CA VAL A 162 13.00 6.59 -1.17
C VAL A 162 13.55 8.02 -1.17
N GLU A 163 13.27 8.80 -2.22
CA GLU A 163 13.74 10.20 -2.31
C GLU A 163 13.09 11.08 -1.24
N ALA A 164 11.79 10.89 -0.99
CA ALA A 164 11.06 11.65 0.03
C ALA A 164 11.63 11.38 1.43
N ASN A 165 11.86 10.11 1.78
CA ASN A 165 12.45 9.80 3.09
C ASN A 165 13.84 10.37 3.25
N LYS A 166 14.72 10.23 2.26
CA LYS A 166 16.07 10.82 2.30
C LYS A 166 16.06 12.33 2.48
N LYS A 167 15.05 13.01 1.92
CA LYS A 167 14.90 14.46 2.02
C LYS A 167 14.31 14.89 3.37
N ALA A 168 13.33 14.16 3.88
CA ALA A 168 12.61 14.52 5.10
C ALA A 168 13.34 14.07 6.37
N ASN A 169 14.02 12.92 6.29
CA ASN A 169 14.63 12.22 7.44
C ASN A 169 16.07 11.83 7.10
N SER A 170 16.99 12.80 7.08
CA SER A 170 18.40 12.60 6.65
C SER A 170 19.16 11.57 7.51
N ASP A 171 18.77 11.39 8.74
CA ASP A 171 19.36 10.51 9.76
C ASP A 171 18.71 9.13 9.86
N ILE A 172 17.61 8.90 9.15
CA ILE A 172 16.93 7.62 9.08
C ILE A 172 17.36 6.90 7.80
N ARG A 173 17.88 5.68 7.95
CA ARG A 173 18.31 4.89 6.80
C ARG A 173 17.10 4.38 6.01
N THR A 174 17.25 4.35 4.70
CA THR A 174 16.25 3.82 3.78
C THR A 174 16.80 2.59 3.09
N PHE A 175 16.06 1.50 3.18
CA PHE A 175 16.33 0.25 2.47
C PHE A 175 15.23 0.00 1.44
N THR A 176 15.55 -0.84 0.46
CA THR A 176 14.56 -1.37 -0.47
C THR A 176 14.65 -2.88 -0.47
N GLY A 177 13.50 -3.57 -0.51
CA GLY A 177 13.52 -5.03 -0.45
C GLY A 177 12.12 -5.64 -0.54
N ARG A 178 12.09 -6.96 -0.48
CA ARG A 178 10.85 -7.74 -0.46
C ARG A 178 10.17 -7.65 0.90
N VAL A 179 8.86 -7.51 0.89
CA VAL A 179 8.00 -7.67 2.07
C VAL A 179 7.25 -8.99 1.96
N ALA A 180 7.23 -9.74 3.06
CA ALA A 180 6.52 -11.00 3.16
C ALA A 180 5.33 -10.84 4.13
N SER A 181 4.17 -11.34 3.75
CA SER A 181 2.93 -11.26 4.52
C SER A 181 2.35 -12.64 4.81
#